data_da82e5db3e3f3d08c2de8f6ef9d5fcf0
#
_entry.id   da82e5db3e3f3d08c2de8f6ef9d5fcf0
#
_cell.length_a   1.000
_cell.length_b   1.000
_cell.length_c   1.000
_cell.angle_alpha   90.00
_cell.angle_beta   90.00
_cell.angle_gamma   90.00
#
_symmetry.space_group_name_H-M   'P 1'
#
loop_
_entity.id
_entity.type
_entity.pdbx_description
1 polymer ?
#
loop_
_entity_poly.entity_id
_entity_poly.type
_entity_poly.pdbx_seq_one_letter_code
_entity_poly.pdbx_strand_id
1 'polypeptide(L)'
;MIDNLGLYYDMQITRGGRIVKKYRKRICKSFVKQFLQYLSAQFGYTNGSTGVSITDTGNVSQVVNCVSGYQYTGIHLDASAAVTTFGSQVGTGTTAVTINDYKIETLIAQGTGAGQLQYSAVVFGAPTTDATTTTTVVTRVFTNNTGNDVIVYEISLVGYNGQYYFLLARDVLASPVTLANSEGLTLNYSLKTTI
;
A
#
# COMPACT_ATOMS: atom_id res chain seq x y z
N MET A 1 7.33 -22.65 -13.67
CA MET A 1 6.85 -21.30 -14.04
C MET A 1 7.51 -20.35 -13.05
N ILE A 2 8.40 -19.50 -13.50
CA ILE A 2 9.18 -18.61 -12.63
C ILE A 2 8.33 -17.35 -12.47
N ASP A 3 7.69 -17.18 -11.32
CA ASP A 3 7.01 -15.93 -10.96
C ASP A 3 8.07 -14.89 -10.59
N ASN A 4 8.60 -14.21 -11.61
CA ASN A 4 9.78 -13.37 -11.49
C ASN A 4 9.54 -12.05 -10.73
N LEU A 5 8.28 -11.60 -10.61
CA LEU A 5 7.90 -10.39 -9.88
C LEU A 5 6.64 -10.65 -9.06
N GLY A 6 6.70 -10.45 -7.77
CA GLY A 6 5.55 -10.60 -6.88
C GLY A 6 5.48 -9.53 -5.81
N LEU A 7 4.28 -9.11 -5.48
CA LEU A 7 3.99 -8.34 -4.28
C LEU A 7 3.48 -9.28 -3.20
N TYR A 8 4.04 -9.19 -2.03
CA TYR A 8 3.65 -9.99 -0.87
C TYR A 8 3.33 -9.05 0.28
N TYR A 9 2.46 -9.51 1.18
CA TYR A 9 2.27 -8.85 2.46
C TYR A 9 2.37 -9.84 3.61
N ASP A 10 2.81 -9.37 4.74
CA ASP A 10 2.69 -10.02 6.03
C ASP A 10 2.28 -9.00 7.10
N MET A 11 1.71 -9.49 8.17
CA MET A 11 1.25 -8.64 9.25
C MET A 11 1.58 -9.24 10.61
N GLN A 12 1.79 -8.40 11.60
CA GLN A 12 1.91 -8.82 13.00
C GLN A 12 1.20 -7.84 13.94
N ILE A 13 0.64 -8.38 15.00
CA ILE A 13 0.06 -7.60 16.09
C ILE A 13 1.05 -7.57 17.25
N THR A 14 1.25 -6.37 17.80
CA THR A 14 2.09 -6.14 18.97
C THR A 14 1.28 -5.49 20.10
N ARG A 15 1.60 -5.86 21.35
CA ARG A 15 1.08 -5.21 22.56
C ARG A 15 2.25 -5.04 23.54
N GLY A 16 2.46 -3.81 24.04
CA GLY A 16 3.57 -3.51 24.94
C GLY A 16 4.94 -3.89 24.37
N GLY A 17 5.18 -3.74 23.05
CA GLY A 17 6.43 -4.08 22.37
C GLY A 17 6.62 -5.60 22.10
N ARG A 18 5.68 -6.45 22.50
CA ARG A 18 5.75 -7.91 22.26
C ARG A 18 4.80 -8.31 21.15
N ILE A 19 5.26 -9.21 20.26
CA ILE A 19 4.40 -9.79 19.22
C ILE A 19 3.42 -10.74 19.87
N VAL A 20 2.11 -10.48 19.72
CA VAL A 20 1.03 -11.33 20.23
C VAL A 20 0.40 -12.21 19.14
N LYS A 21 0.49 -11.79 17.88
CA LYS A 21 0.00 -12.57 16.74
C LYS A 21 0.79 -12.27 15.48
N LYS A 22 1.02 -13.32 14.65
CA LYS A 22 1.63 -13.17 13.31
C LYS A 22 0.71 -13.76 12.25
N TYR A 23 0.58 -13.02 11.15
CA TYR A 23 -0.03 -13.49 9.91
C TYR A 23 1.09 -13.78 8.92
N ARG A 24 1.13 -15.02 8.42
CA ARG A 24 2.20 -15.45 7.51
C ARG A 24 2.18 -14.65 6.22
N LYS A 25 3.35 -14.49 5.61
CA LYS A 25 3.52 -13.88 4.30
C LYS A 25 2.57 -14.49 3.28
N ARG A 26 1.79 -13.65 2.60
CA ARG A 26 0.84 -14.02 1.54
C ARG A 26 1.18 -13.26 0.27
N ILE A 27 0.86 -13.87 -0.87
CA ILE A 27 0.91 -13.17 -2.15
C ILE A 27 -0.25 -12.17 -2.15
N CYS A 28 0.06 -10.91 -2.43
CA CYS A 28 -0.91 -9.90 -2.81
C CYS A 28 -1.47 -10.31 -4.18
N LYS A 29 -2.73 -10.68 -4.24
CA LYS A 29 -3.34 -11.18 -5.48
C LYS A 29 -3.75 -10.06 -6.42
N SER A 30 -3.63 -8.83 -6.00
CA SER A 30 -4.39 -7.75 -6.59
C SER A 30 -3.55 -6.50 -6.84
N PHE A 31 -2.53 -6.63 -7.71
CA PHE A 31 -2.13 -5.46 -8.45
C PHE A 31 -3.31 -4.98 -9.29
N VAL A 32 -3.68 -3.73 -9.12
CA VAL A 32 -4.65 -3.08 -9.98
C VAL A 32 -3.95 -2.52 -11.23
N LYS A 33 -4.70 -2.24 -12.28
CA LYS A 33 -4.15 -1.78 -13.57
C LYS A 33 -3.22 -0.57 -13.45
N GLN A 34 -3.47 0.32 -12.49
CA GLN A 34 -2.68 1.54 -12.27
C GLN A 34 -1.21 1.24 -11.96
N PHE A 35 -0.91 0.14 -11.27
CA PHE A 35 0.48 -0.27 -11.05
C PHE A 35 1.23 -0.49 -12.36
N LEU A 36 0.65 -1.28 -13.27
CA LEU A 36 1.30 -1.59 -14.54
C LEU A 36 1.31 -0.38 -15.49
N GLN A 37 0.24 0.42 -15.49
CA GLN A 37 0.18 1.67 -16.25
C GLN A 37 1.27 2.65 -15.78
N TYR A 38 1.47 2.78 -14.45
CA TYR A 38 2.51 3.65 -13.91
C TYR A 38 3.91 3.12 -14.27
N LEU A 39 4.14 1.82 -14.14
CA LEU A 39 5.40 1.20 -14.51
C LEU A 39 5.69 1.37 -16.02
N SER A 40 4.67 1.24 -16.87
CA SER A 40 4.76 1.52 -18.30
C SER A 40 5.14 2.97 -18.58
N ALA A 41 4.56 3.93 -17.83
CA ALA A 41 4.95 5.34 -17.94
C ALA A 41 6.42 5.58 -17.55
N GLN A 42 6.94 4.84 -16.54
CA GLN A 42 8.35 4.92 -16.15
C GLN A 42 9.30 4.35 -17.20
N PHE A 43 8.91 3.29 -17.90
CA PHE A 43 9.75 2.65 -18.93
C PHE A 43 9.61 3.31 -20.30
N GLY A 44 8.44 3.87 -20.61
CA GLY A 44 8.21 4.60 -21.84
C GLY A 44 8.64 6.06 -21.69
N TYR A 45 9.57 6.52 -22.51
CA TYR A 45 9.92 7.94 -22.57
C TYR A 45 8.74 8.71 -23.14
N THR A 46 7.80 9.08 -22.26
CA THR A 46 6.61 9.85 -22.65
C THR A 46 6.82 11.33 -22.31
N ASN A 47 6.65 12.22 -23.28
CA ASN A 47 6.76 13.67 -23.07
C ASN A 47 5.44 14.39 -23.35
N GLY A 48 5.18 15.45 -22.62
CA GLY A 48 4.07 16.39 -22.86
C GLY A 48 2.69 15.70 -22.98
N SER A 49 2.09 15.75 -24.15
CA SER A 49 0.74 15.25 -24.43
C SER A 49 0.64 13.74 -24.67
N THR A 50 1.75 13.02 -24.66
CA THR A 50 1.78 11.57 -24.93
C THR A 50 1.88 10.70 -23.68
N GLY A 51 1.62 11.25 -22.49
CA GLY A 51 1.65 10.54 -21.23
C GLY A 51 0.64 9.39 -21.14
N VAL A 52 0.84 8.49 -20.18
CA VAL A 52 -0.11 7.41 -19.89
C VAL A 52 -1.26 7.96 -19.04
N SER A 53 -2.50 7.73 -19.48
CA SER A 53 -3.69 8.08 -18.69
C SER A 53 -3.90 7.04 -17.58
N ILE A 54 -3.89 7.50 -16.33
CA ILE A 54 -4.04 6.66 -15.14
C ILE A 54 -5.14 7.25 -14.25
N THR A 55 -6.08 6.42 -13.80
CA THR A 55 -7.13 6.84 -12.87
C THR A 55 -6.56 7.01 -11.47
N ASP A 56 -6.71 8.20 -10.89
CA ASP A 56 -6.31 8.50 -9.51
C ASP A 56 -7.35 8.01 -8.48
N THR A 57 -7.06 8.15 -7.20
CA THR A 57 -7.95 7.74 -6.11
C THR A 57 -9.23 8.58 -6.00
N GLY A 58 -9.29 9.71 -6.66
CA GLY A 58 -10.49 10.54 -6.84
C GLY A 58 -11.37 10.10 -7.99
N ASN A 59 -11.04 9.00 -8.69
CA ASN A 59 -11.71 8.53 -9.91
C ASN A 59 -11.58 9.49 -11.09
N VAL A 60 -10.49 10.26 -11.14
CA VAL A 60 -10.20 11.18 -12.24
C VAL A 60 -9.05 10.64 -13.08
N SER A 61 -9.16 10.71 -14.41
CA SER A 61 -8.08 10.34 -15.32
C SER A 61 -7.01 11.43 -15.33
N GLN A 62 -5.78 11.05 -14.91
CA GLN A 62 -4.60 11.93 -14.89
C GLN A 62 -3.61 11.48 -15.95
N VAL A 63 -2.99 12.45 -16.64
CA VAL A 63 -1.90 12.16 -17.59
C VAL A 63 -0.58 12.14 -16.83
N VAL A 64 0.06 10.98 -16.73
CA VAL A 64 1.35 10.79 -16.07
C VAL A 64 2.47 10.79 -17.09
N ASN A 65 3.41 11.70 -16.91
CA ASN A 65 4.61 11.85 -17.73
C ASN A 65 5.85 11.57 -16.86
N CYS A 66 6.84 10.88 -17.41
CA CYS A 66 8.08 10.53 -16.71
C CYS A 66 9.32 11.14 -17.40
N VAL A 67 9.19 12.41 -17.83
CA VAL A 67 10.27 13.15 -18.50
C VAL A 67 11.03 14.01 -17.50
N SER A 68 12.35 14.03 -17.65
CA SER A 68 13.26 14.99 -16.99
C SER A 68 12.77 16.43 -17.17
N GLY A 69 12.55 17.12 -16.05
CA GLY A 69 12.07 18.51 -16.03
C GLY A 69 10.62 18.71 -15.55
N TYR A 70 9.83 17.67 -15.42
CA TYR A 70 8.52 17.73 -14.77
C TYR A 70 8.64 17.33 -13.29
N GLN A 71 7.99 18.09 -12.39
CA GLN A 71 8.08 17.91 -10.93
C GLN A 71 7.44 16.61 -10.42
N TYR A 72 6.66 15.88 -11.25
CA TYR A 72 5.81 14.78 -10.81
C TYR A 72 6.07 13.49 -11.59
N THR A 73 7.34 13.11 -11.66
CA THR A 73 7.79 11.97 -12.48
C THR A 73 7.99 10.67 -11.72
N GLY A 74 8.22 10.73 -10.42
CA GLY A 74 8.41 9.55 -9.56
C GLY A 74 7.14 9.23 -8.78
N ILE A 75 6.98 7.98 -8.37
CA ILE A 75 5.99 7.57 -7.38
C ILE A 75 6.70 7.22 -6.08
N HIS A 76 6.22 7.74 -4.97
CA HIS A 76 6.77 7.44 -3.65
C HIS A 76 5.69 6.96 -2.68
N LEU A 77 6.11 6.24 -1.67
CA LEU A 77 5.26 5.52 -0.72
C LEU A 77 5.50 5.96 0.73
N ASP A 78 6.45 6.84 0.96
CA ASP A 78 7.01 7.27 2.24
C ASP A 78 6.13 8.29 2.99
N ALA A 79 4.85 7.97 3.13
CA ALA A 79 3.89 8.81 3.85
C ALA A 79 4.37 9.10 5.28
N SER A 80 4.34 10.37 5.67
CA SER A 80 4.60 10.79 7.05
C SER A 80 3.56 10.24 8.03
N ALA A 81 3.84 10.30 9.33
CA ALA A 81 2.86 9.95 10.36
C ALA A 81 1.56 10.74 10.18
N ALA A 82 0.44 10.12 10.49
CA ALA A 82 -0.92 10.64 10.36
C ALA A 82 -1.41 10.89 8.93
N VAL A 83 -0.57 10.80 7.89
CA VAL A 83 -1.00 10.91 6.49
C VAL A 83 -1.70 9.62 6.06
N THR A 84 -2.94 9.73 5.57
CA THR A 84 -3.75 8.58 5.14
C THR A 84 -3.99 8.52 3.64
N THR A 85 -3.53 9.52 2.88
CA THR A 85 -3.80 9.63 1.44
C THR A 85 -2.93 8.73 0.57
N PHE A 86 -1.74 8.32 1.06
CA PHE A 86 -0.81 7.43 0.34
C PHE A 86 0.03 6.59 1.30
N GLY A 87 0.88 5.71 0.76
CA GLY A 87 1.57 4.67 1.50
C GLY A 87 0.68 3.44 1.74
N SER A 88 1.02 2.63 2.72
CA SER A 88 0.17 1.52 3.15
C SER A 88 -1.06 2.05 3.88
N GLN A 89 -2.23 1.50 3.57
CA GLN A 89 -3.52 1.86 4.18
C GLN A 89 -4.23 0.60 4.67
N VAL A 90 -5.18 0.78 5.59
CA VAL A 90 -6.06 -0.27 6.10
C VAL A 90 -7.50 0.19 6.06
N GLY A 91 -8.44 -0.75 5.90
CA GLY A 91 -9.85 -0.41 5.74
C GLY A 91 -10.80 -1.49 6.23
N THR A 92 -12.10 -1.19 6.13
CA THR A 92 -13.19 -2.08 6.52
C THR A 92 -13.99 -2.61 5.33
N GLY A 93 -13.59 -2.30 4.10
CA GLY A 93 -14.25 -2.81 2.89
C GLY A 93 -14.11 -4.32 2.74
N THR A 94 -15.14 -4.94 2.19
CA THR A 94 -15.23 -6.40 2.00
C THR A 94 -15.55 -6.81 0.58
N THR A 95 -15.80 -5.85 -0.32
CA THR A 95 -16.10 -6.13 -1.72
C THR A 95 -14.88 -6.70 -2.43
N ALA A 96 -15.07 -7.79 -3.17
CA ALA A 96 -14.02 -8.45 -3.92
C ALA A 96 -13.26 -7.46 -4.81
N VAL A 97 -11.93 -7.62 -4.84
CA VAL A 97 -11.05 -6.74 -5.61
C VAL A 97 -11.25 -6.95 -7.11
N THR A 98 -11.24 -5.85 -7.84
CA THR A 98 -11.26 -5.84 -9.30
C THR A 98 -10.04 -5.12 -9.88
N ILE A 99 -9.69 -5.45 -11.12
CA ILE A 99 -8.59 -4.77 -11.84
C ILE A 99 -8.84 -3.26 -12.03
N ASN A 100 -10.09 -2.83 -11.91
CA ASN A 100 -10.50 -1.44 -12.07
C ASN A 100 -10.59 -0.65 -10.77
N ASP A 101 -10.29 -1.25 -9.63
CA ASP A 101 -10.25 -0.53 -8.37
C ASP A 101 -9.24 0.62 -8.45
N TYR A 102 -9.60 1.76 -7.90
CA TYR A 102 -8.78 2.98 -7.93
C TYR A 102 -8.53 3.56 -6.53
N LYS A 103 -9.18 3.00 -5.50
CA LYS A 103 -8.96 3.36 -4.09
C LYS A 103 -9.30 2.18 -3.18
N ILE A 104 -8.89 2.25 -1.91
CA ILE A 104 -9.43 1.41 -0.84
C ILE A 104 -10.94 1.64 -0.72
N GLU A 105 -11.73 0.60 -0.46
CA GLU A 105 -13.20 0.73 -0.45
C GLU A 105 -13.67 1.61 0.71
N THR A 106 -13.24 1.28 1.93
CA THR A 106 -13.61 2.01 3.14
C THR A 106 -12.41 2.20 4.04
N LEU A 107 -11.73 3.33 3.88
CA LEU A 107 -10.53 3.67 4.65
C LEU A 107 -10.85 3.81 6.14
N ILE A 108 -10.04 3.19 7.01
CA ILE A 108 -10.04 3.49 8.45
C ILE A 108 -9.33 4.84 8.65
N ALA A 109 -10.04 5.80 9.25
CA ALA A 109 -9.52 7.14 9.43
C ALA A 109 -8.39 7.21 10.48
N GLN A 110 -7.50 8.20 10.34
CA GLN A 110 -6.49 8.55 11.34
C GLN A 110 -7.16 9.11 12.59
N GLY A 111 -6.77 8.61 13.76
CA GLY A 111 -7.20 9.17 15.04
C GLY A 111 -7.29 8.16 16.18
N THR A 112 -7.94 8.60 17.27
CA THR A 112 -8.19 7.78 18.47
C THR A 112 -9.68 7.68 18.80
N GLY A 113 -10.56 8.18 17.94
CA GLY A 113 -12.01 8.01 18.05
C GLY A 113 -12.43 6.58 17.69
N ALA A 114 -13.68 6.22 18.00
CA ALA A 114 -14.22 4.90 17.72
C ALA A 114 -14.03 4.51 16.23
N GLY A 115 -13.48 3.32 15.97
CA GLY A 115 -13.22 2.79 14.63
C GLY A 115 -12.03 3.44 13.90
N GLN A 116 -11.24 4.27 14.56
CA GLN A 116 -10.04 4.90 13.98
C GLN A 116 -8.75 4.16 14.37
N LEU A 117 -7.66 4.44 13.65
CA LEU A 117 -6.33 3.96 13.99
C LEU A 117 -5.31 5.09 13.84
N GLN A 118 -4.27 5.08 14.66
CA GLN A 118 -3.15 6.00 14.51
C GLN A 118 -2.14 5.42 13.51
N TYR A 119 -1.83 6.18 12.47
CA TYR A 119 -0.92 5.81 11.39
C TYR A 119 0.50 6.31 11.70
N SER A 120 1.49 5.41 11.79
CA SER A 120 2.90 5.81 11.83
C SER A 120 3.35 6.39 10.48
N ALA A 121 4.56 6.95 10.43
CA ALA A 121 5.24 7.14 9.15
C ALA A 121 5.48 5.78 8.47
N VAL A 122 5.47 5.78 7.14
CA VAL A 122 5.92 4.63 6.36
C VAL A 122 7.45 4.57 6.39
N VAL A 123 7.98 3.37 6.59
CA VAL A 123 9.41 3.09 6.46
C VAL A 123 9.63 2.32 5.16
N PHE A 124 10.46 2.86 4.29
CA PHE A 124 10.87 2.23 3.05
C PHE A 124 12.27 1.66 3.22
N GLY A 125 12.38 0.33 3.20
CA GLY A 125 13.66 -0.36 3.33
C GLY A 125 14.49 -0.29 2.05
N ALA A 126 15.81 -0.16 2.18
CA ALA A 126 16.69 -0.35 1.04
C ALA A 126 16.52 -1.77 0.46
N PRO A 127 16.67 -1.96 -0.87
CA PRO A 127 16.64 -3.28 -1.46
C PRO A 127 17.69 -4.20 -0.85
N THR A 128 17.31 -5.42 -0.52
CA THR A 128 18.20 -6.49 -0.08
C THR A 128 18.27 -7.56 -1.15
N THR A 129 19.48 -8.05 -1.44
CA THR A 129 19.73 -9.05 -2.49
C THR A 129 20.47 -10.23 -1.92
N ASP A 130 20.03 -11.43 -2.23
CA ASP A 130 20.74 -12.69 -2.04
C ASP A 130 21.08 -13.33 -3.40
N ALA A 131 21.50 -14.60 -3.43
CA ALA A 131 21.94 -15.27 -4.67
C ALA A 131 20.85 -15.35 -5.76
N THR A 132 19.56 -15.34 -5.39
CA THR A 132 18.44 -15.60 -6.32
C THR A 132 17.32 -14.58 -6.20
N THR A 133 17.37 -13.70 -5.21
CA THR A 133 16.21 -12.86 -4.86
C THR A 133 16.63 -11.44 -4.53
N THR A 134 15.89 -10.47 -5.04
CA THR A 134 15.95 -9.08 -4.56
C THR A 134 14.59 -8.70 -3.96
N THR A 135 14.61 -8.10 -2.77
CA THR A 135 13.40 -7.70 -2.04
C THR A 135 13.51 -6.28 -1.52
N THR A 136 12.46 -5.49 -1.73
CA THR A 136 12.25 -4.19 -1.08
C THR A 136 11.00 -4.28 -0.19
N VAL A 137 11.06 -3.68 1.00
CA VAL A 137 9.97 -3.74 1.98
C VAL A 137 9.45 -2.34 2.30
N VAL A 138 8.13 -2.19 2.28
CA VAL A 138 7.40 -1.00 2.73
C VAL A 138 6.69 -1.38 4.02
N THR A 139 7.05 -0.75 5.14
CA THR A 139 6.51 -1.05 6.46
C THR A 139 5.70 0.11 7.01
N ARG A 140 4.52 -0.16 7.57
CA ARG A 140 3.74 0.81 8.33
C ARG A 140 3.12 0.18 9.56
N VAL A 141 3.05 0.95 10.64
CA VAL A 141 2.37 0.55 11.90
C VAL A 141 1.08 1.36 12.06
N PHE A 142 0.02 0.65 12.47
CA PHE A 142 -1.29 1.21 12.78
C PHE A 142 -1.61 0.86 14.22
N THR A 143 -1.80 1.86 15.10
CA THR A 143 -2.02 1.64 16.53
C THR A 143 -3.46 1.93 16.90
N ASN A 144 -4.07 1.01 17.61
CA ASN A 144 -5.40 1.18 18.17
C ASN A 144 -5.32 1.76 19.59
N ASN A 145 -5.73 3.01 19.74
CA ASN A 145 -5.86 3.70 21.05
C ASN A 145 -7.28 4.24 21.26
N THR A 146 -8.30 3.53 20.74
CA THR A 146 -9.71 3.97 20.75
C THR A 146 -10.48 3.57 21.99
N GLY A 147 -9.92 2.69 22.83
CA GLY A 147 -10.63 2.06 23.94
C GLY A 147 -11.47 0.83 23.55
N ASN A 148 -11.70 0.59 22.25
CA ASN A 148 -12.51 -0.52 21.72
C ASN A 148 -11.71 -1.30 20.68
N ASP A 149 -12.18 -2.49 20.30
CA ASP A 149 -11.59 -3.24 19.19
C ASP A 149 -11.84 -2.54 17.85
N VAL A 150 -10.84 -2.58 16.97
CA VAL A 150 -10.94 -2.14 15.57
C VAL A 150 -10.65 -3.33 14.66
N ILE A 151 -11.51 -3.57 13.67
CA ILE A 151 -11.38 -4.70 12.75
C ILE A 151 -10.94 -4.19 11.38
N VAL A 152 -9.87 -4.78 10.86
CA VAL A 152 -9.34 -4.53 9.51
C VAL A 152 -9.77 -5.67 8.60
N TYR A 153 -10.45 -5.34 7.51
CA TYR A 153 -10.92 -6.28 6.48
C TYR A 153 -10.15 -6.16 5.17
N GLU A 154 -9.58 -4.98 4.88
CA GLU A 154 -8.83 -4.75 3.64
C GLU A 154 -7.54 -3.98 3.91
N ILE A 155 -6.59 -4.16 3.01
CA ILE A 155 -5.31 -3.45 2.99
C ILE A 155 -5.07 -2.90 1.59
N SER A 156 -4.33 -1.80 1.48
CA SER A 156 -3.94 -1.26 0.18
C SER A 156 -2.58 -0.57 0.21
N LEU A 157 -2.02 -0.39 -0.97
CA LEU A 157 -0.80 0.35 -1.23
C LEU A 157 -1.10 1.44 -2.24
N VAL A 158 -0.92 2.69 -1.84
CA VAL A 158 -1.18 3.88 -2.66
C VAL A 158 0.12 4.65 -2.85
N GLY A 159 0.44 4.96 -4.08
CA GLY A 159 1.57 5.80 -4.45
C GLY A 159 1.15 7.26 -4.63
N TYR A 160 2.10 8.17 -4.40
CA TYR A 160 1.96 9.61 -4.61
C TYR A 160 3.05 10.10 -5.55
N ASN A 161 2.70 10.87 -6.58
CA ASN A 161 3.68 11.39 -7.55
C ASN A 161 4.01 12.88 -7.35
N GLY A 162 3.64 13.46 -6.21
CA GLY A 162 3.81 14.89 -5.93
C GLY A 162 2.55 15.71 -6.23
N GLN A 163 1.58 15.16 -6.96
CA GLN A 163 0.33 15.84 -7.31
C GLN A 163 -0.91 14.94 -7.15
N TYR A 164 -0.82 13.67 -7.55
CA TYR A 164 -1.94 12.73 -7.58
C TYR A 164 -1.60 11.44 -6.82
N TYR A 165 -2.63 10.76 -6.35
CA TYR A 165 -2.54 9.50 -5.62
C TYR A 165 -3.06 8.37 -6.51
N PHE A 166 -2.33 7.24 -6.58
CA PHE A 166 -2.68 6.10 -7.42
C PHE A 166 -2.69 4.81 -6.60
N LEU A 167 -3.80 4.08 -6.64
CA LEU A 167 -3.86 2.75 -6.05
C LEU A 167 -2.96 1.81 -6.86
N LEU A 168 -2.02 1.16 -6.18
CA LEU A 168 -1.11 0.18 -6.78
C LEU A 168 -1.57 -1.25 -6.53
N ALA A 169 -2.05 -1.50 -5.31
CA ALA A 169 -2.56 -2.79 -4.89
C ALA A 169 -3.64 -2.64 -3.82
N ARG A 170 -4.62 -3.57 -3.81
CA ARG A 170 -5.65 -3.71 -2.79
C ARG A 170 -5.90 -5.19 -2.56
N ASP A 171 -6.05 -5.60 -1.32
CA ASP A 171 -6.48 -6.95 -0.96
C ASP A 171 -7.57 -6.91 0.11
N VAL A 172 -8.59 -7.73 -0.07
CA VAL A 172 -9.56 -8.08 0.98
C VAL A 172 -9.01 -9.29 1.72
N LEU A 173 -8.91 -9.17 3.03
CA LEU A 173 -8.33 -10.21 3.87
C LEU A 173 -9.28 -11.40 3.98
N ALA A 174 -8.80 -12.61 3.66
CA ALA A 174 -9.58 -13.84 3.80
C ALA A 174 -10.01 -14.12 5.26
N SER A 175 -9.30 -13.53 6.21
CA SER A 175 -9.66 -13.50 7.63
C SER A 175 -9.37 -12.10 8.14
N PRO A 176 -10.35 -11.39 8.70
CA PRO A 176 -10.16 -10.07 9.23
C PRO A 176 -9.17 -10.07 10.39
N VAL A 177 -8.55 -8.93 10.62
CA VAL A 177 -7.60 -8.70 11.71
C VAL A 177 -8.26 -7.81 12.74
N THR A 178 -8.49 -8.34 13.93
CA THR A 178 -8.97 -7.56 15.07
C THR A 178 -7.78 -7.03 15.86
N LEU A 179 -7.77 -5.72 16.11
CA LEU A 179 -6.84 -5.05 16.99
C LEU A 179 -7.59 -4.63 18.26
N ALA A 180 -7.22 -5.20 19.40
CA ALA A 180 -7.71 -4.74 20.68
C ALA A 180 -7.09 -3.37 21.03
N ASN A 181 -7.69 -2.66 22.00
CA ASN A 181 -7.12 -1.41 22.47
C ASN A 181 -5.66 -1.59 22.93
N SER A 182 -4.81 -0.62 22.61
CA SER A 182 -3.36 -0.61 22.85
C SER A 182 -2.55 -1.62 22.03
N GLU A 183 -3.14 -2.23 21.00
CA GLU A 183 -2.41 -3.05 20.03
C GLU A 183 -1.98 -2.26 18.79
N GLY A 184 -0.85 -2.67 18.22
CA GLY A 184 -0.33 -2.16 16.95
C GLY A 184 -0.31 -3.24 15.88
N LEU A 185 -0.84 -2.94 14.70
CA LEU A 185 -0.69 -3.76 13.50
C LEU A 185 0.51 -3.26 12.70
N THR A 186 1.54 -4.07 12.54
CA THR A 186 2.60 -3.83 11.56
C THR A 186 2.22 -4.52 10.26
N LEU A 187 2.10 -3.76 9.19
CA LEU A 187 1.89 -4.25 7.82
C LEU A 187 3.17 -4.06 7.02
N ASN A 188 3.67 -5.13 6.44
CA ASN A 188 4.80 -5.14 5.52
C ASN A 188 4.31 -5.51 4.11
N TYR A 189 4.56 -4.66 3.13
CA TYR A 189 4.52 -5.03 1.74
C TYR A 189 5.93 -5.30 1.24
N SER A 190 6.15 -6.46 0.63
CA SER A 190 7.44 -6.85 0.06
C SER A 190 7.30 -7.00 -1.46
N LEU A 191 7.95 -6.11 -2.21
CA LEU A 191 8.13 -6.28 -3.66
C LEU A 191 9.37 -7.14 -3.88
N LYS A 192 9.21 -8.28 -4.56
CA LYS A 192 10.22 -9.32 -4.66
C LYS A 192 10.38 -9.77 -6.10
N THR A 193 11.63 -9.86 -6.58
CA THR A 193 11.99 -10.59 -7.80
C THR A 193 12.78 -11.83 -7.44
N THR A 194 12.59 -12.91 -8.20
CA THR A 194 13.32 -14.18 -8.01
C THR A 194 13.74 -14.74 -9.38
N ILE A 195 14.96 -15.28 -9.50
CA ILE A 195 15.50 -15.96 -10.68
C ILE A 195 15.67 -17.43 -10.41
#